data_8bec19d7debc127a50f16a99ec99b57e
#
_entry.id   8bec19d7debc127a50f16a99ec99b57e
#
_cell.length_a   1.000
_cell.length_b   1.000
_cell.length_c   1.000
_cell.angle_alpha   90.00
_cell.angle_beta   90.00
_cell.angle_gamma   90.00
#
_symmetry.space_group_name_H-M   'P 1'
#
loop_
_entity.id
_entity.type
_entity.pdbx_description
1 polymer ?
#
loop_
_entity_poly.entity_id
_entity_poly.type
_entity_poly.pdbx_seq_one_letter_code
_entity_poly.pdbx_strand_id
1 'polypeptide(L)'
;KGRADKLVNTMTEAFICDAIRTPIGRYGGSLSTVRTDDLAAIPLANLIERNPKADWEAVDDVIYGCVNQAGEDNRNVARMGSLLAGLPDTVPGVTVNRLCGSGMHAVGSAAQSIRTGEAELLVAGGVENMSRSPFVLPKADNAFSRNAEIYDTTIGWRFINPKMRQLYGTDSMGETAENVAEAHNINREDQDRFASESQAKTVTAQDNGRLAEEIATVPIPQRKGEDILFKKDEHPRADTTIEKLATLRAAFKEGGTVTAGNSSGVNDG
;
A
#
# COMPACT_ATOMS: atom_id res chain seq x y z
N LYS A 1 53.18 -13.48 17.76
CA LYS A 1 51.94 -13.21 18.54
C LYS A 1 51.24 -12.04 17.90
N GLY A 2 50.42 -12.34 16.88
CA GLY A 2 49.60 -11.35 16.18
C GLY A 2 48.34 -11.04 17.00
N ARG A 3 48.15 -9.80 17.34
CA ARG A 3 46.90 -9.27 17.84
C ARG A 3 45.85 -9.38 16.71
N ALA A 4 44.93 -10.29 16.87
CA ALA A 4 43.67 -10.23 16.14
C ALA A 4 42.91 -9.03 16.71
N ASP A 5 43.01 -7.89 16.06
CA ASP A 5 42.10 -6.78 16.32
C ASP A 5 40.69 -7.29 16.00
N LYS A 6 39.90 -7.47 17.05
CA LYS A 6 38.47 -7.66 16.92
C LYS A 6 37.95 -6.37 16.28
N LEU A 7 37.70 -6.41 14.99
CA LEU A 7 36.80 -5.48 14.32
C LEU A 7 35.45 -5.62 15.04
N VAL A 8 35.25 -4.77 16.03
CA VAL A 8 33.90 -4.50 16.51
C VAL A 8 33.22 -3.78 15.35
N ASN A 9 32.51 -4.56 14.55
CA ASN A 9 31.68 -4.02 13.50
C ASN A 9 30.52 -3.28 14.19
N THR A 10 30.73 -2.02 14.55
CA THR A 10 29.66 -1.13 14.99
C THR A 10 28.82 -0.86 13.76
N MET A 11 27.72 -1.64 13.62
CA MET A 11 26.76 -1.38 12.56
C MET A 11 26.31 0.08 12.67
N THR A 12 26.36 0.78 11.55
CA THR A 12 25.84 2.17 11.45
C THR A 12 24.35 2.15 11.80
N GLU A 13 23.90 3.13 12.57
CA GLU A 13 22.46 3.28 12.85
C GLU A 13 21.76 3.90 11.65
N ALA A 14 20.54 3.44 11.38
CA ALA A 14 19.66 4.01 10.37
C ALA A 14 18.53 4.80 11.06
N PHE A 15 18.32 6.03 10.63
CA PHE A 15 17.32 6.93 11.20
C PHE A 15 16.22 7.24 10.18
N ILE A 16 14.99 7.33 10.66
CA ILE A 16 13.88 7.92 9.89
C ILE A 16 13.92 9.42 10.16
N CYS A 17 14.29 10.20 9.13
CA CYS A 17 14.46 11.66 9.27
C CYS A 17 13.14 12.42 9.07
N ASP A 18 12.28 11.92 8.17
CA ASP A 18 10.96 12.49 7.89
C ASP A 18 10.05 11.43 7.30
N ALA A 19 8.73 11.65 7.40
CA ALA A 19 7.72 10.76 6.81
C ALA A 19 6.45 11.54 6.48
N ILE A 20 5.84 11.20 5.33
CA ILE A 20 4.59 11.78 4.88
C ILE A 20 3.84 10.74 4.02
N ARG A 21 2.52 10.85 3.95
CA ARG A 21 1.65 10.01 3.12
C ARG A 21 0.55 10.81 2.46
N THR A 22 -0.04 10.27 1.42
CA THR A 22 -1.32 10.77 0.91
C THR A 22 -2.46 10.42 1.87
N PRO A 23 -3.62 11.08 1.79
CA PRO A 23 -4.83 10.55 2.40
C PRO A 23 -5.17 9.21 1.76
N ILE A 24 -5.75 8.31 2.53
CA ILE A 24 -6.25 7.02 2.01
C ILE A 24 -7.63 7.23 1.38
N GLY A 25 -7.72 7.00 0.07
CA GLY A 25 -8.98 6.97 -0.67
C GLY A 25 -9.67 5.61 -0.55
N ARG A 26 -11.01 5.59 -0.55
CA ARG A 26 -11.77 4.34 -0.70
C ARG A 26 -11.82 3.92 -2.17
N TYR A 27 -12.08 2.66 -2.43
CA TYR A 27 -12.30 2.16 -3.78
C TYR A 27 -13.38 2.95 -4.53
N GLY A 28 -13.06 3.39 -5.73
CA GLY A 28 -13.93 4.24 -6.55
C GLY A 28 -14.21 5.63 -5.95
N GLY A 29 -13.40 6.04 -4.94
CA GLY A 29 -13.54 7.32 -4.25
C GLY A 29 -12.68 8.43 -4.87
N SER A 30 -12.24 9.34 -4.02
CA SER A 30 -11.59 10.59 -4.45
C SER A 30 -10.30 10.38 -5.25
N LEU A 31 -9.50 9.34 -4.93
CA LEU A 31 -8.25 9.05 -5.64
C LEU A 31 -8.42 8.21 -6.91
N SER A 32 -9.62 7.74 -7.22
CA SER A 32 -9.89 6.88 -8.40
C SER A 32 -9.56 7.53 -9.75
N THR A 33 -9.49 8.86 -9.82
CA THR A 33 -9.12 9.60 -11.03
C THR A 33 -7.65 10.00 -11.09
N VAL A 34 -6.89 9.79 -10.01
CA VAL A 34 -5.46 10.11 -9.94
C VAL A 34 -4.67 8.91 -10.44
N ARG A 35 -3.76 9.12 -11.40
CA ARG A 35 -2.91 8.05 -11.92
C ARG A 35 -2.00 7.51 -10.81
N THR A 36 -1.70 6.22 -10.87
CA THR A 36 -0.88 5.56 -9.83
C THR A 36 0.56 6.10 -9.79
N ASP A 37 1.15 6.38 -10.93
CA ASP A 37 2.50 6.95 -11.04
C ASP A 37 2.56 8.40 -10.52
N ASP A 38 1.53 9.23 -10.80
CA ASP A 38 1.40 10.57 -10.22
C ASP A 38 1.19 10.49 -8.70
N LEU A 39 0.34 9.56 -8.23
CA LEU A 39 0.09 9.36 -6.81
C LEU A 39 1.38 8.98 -6.05
N ALA A 40 2.23 8.15 -6.66
CA ALA A 40 3.54 7.78 -6.13
C ALA A 40 4.50 8.98 -5.98
N ALA A 41 4.37 9.99 -6.85
CA ALA A 41 5.23 11.16 -6.84
C ALA A 41 4.84 12.19 -5.76
N ILE A 42 3.56 12.31 -5.41
CA ILE A 42 3.03 13.36 -4.53
C ILE A 42 3.72 13.38 -3.14
N PRO A 43 3.82 12.28 -2.39
CA PRO A 43 4.48 12.31 -1.09
C PRO A 43 5.97 12.66 -1.21
N LEU A 44 6.65 12.18 -2.25
CA LEU A 44 8.06 12.50 -2.46
C LEU A 44 8.27 13.97 -2.82
N ALA A 45 7.47 14.55 -3.69
CA ALA A 45 7.52 15.98 -4.00
C ALA A 45 7.29 16.84 -2.75
N ASN A 46 6.36 16.44 -1.88
CA ASN A 46 6.12 17.11 -0.61
C ASN A 46 7.30 16.96 0.36
N LEU A 47 7.98 15.80 0.41
CA LEU A 47 9.21 15.65 1.20
C LEU A 47 10.32 16.57 0.70
N ILE A 48 10.50 16.70 -0.61
CA ILE A 48 11.47 17.61 -1.23
C ILE A 48 11.16 19.06 -0.84
N GLU A 49 9.92 19.49 -0.98
CA GLU A 49 9.48 20.84 -0.68
C GLU A 49 9.68 21.22 0.80
N ARG A 50 9.33 20.33 1.72
CA ARG A 50 9.42 20.57 3.17
C ARG A 50 10.83 20.41 3.73
N ASN A 51 11.76 19.80 2.98
CA ASN A 51 13.16 19.62 3.36
C ASN A 51 14.14 20.25 2.36
N PRO A 52 14.08 21.57 2.12
CA PRO A 52 14.88 22.26 1.09
C PRO A 52 16.39 22.31 1.40
N LYS A 53 16.80 21.89 2.59
CA LYS A 53 18.21 21.81 2.99
C LYS A 53 18.82 20.42 2.80
N ALA A 54 18.00 19.41 2.51
CA ALA A 54 18.49 18.08 2.21
C ALA A 54 19.13 18.07 0.82
N ASP A 55 20.23 17.34 0.68
CA ASP A 55 20.88 17.13 -0.60
C ASP A 55 20.15 16.01 -1.34
N TRP A 56 19.19 16.37 -2.16
CA TRP A 56 18.38 15.43 -2.91
C TRP A 56 19.13 14.79 -4.11
N GLU A 57 20.29 15.36 -4.49
CA GLU A 57 21.21 14.75 -5.47
C GLU A 57 22.00 13.60 -4.86
N ALA A 58 22.16 13.60 -3.53
CA ALA A 58 22.84 12.54 -2.79
C ALA A 58 21.95 11.36 -2.42
N VAL A 59 20.71 11.30 -2.89
CA VAL A 59 19.84 10.15 -2.65
C VAL A 59 20.37 8.94 -3.45
N ASP A 60 20.75 7.89 -2.72
CA ASP A 60 21.35 6.68 -3.30
C ASP A 60 20.32 5.82 -4.03
N ASP A 61 19.08 5.72 -3.51
CA ASP A 61 18.00 4.93 -4.13
C ASP A 61 16.62 5.33 -3.60
N VAL A 62 15.59 5.05 -4.41
CA VAL A 62 14.17 5.13 -4.04
C VAL A 62 13.57 3.74 -4.06
N ILE A 63 13.20 3.20 -2.90
CA ILE A 63 12.65 1.85 -2.75
C ILE A 63 11.15 1.94 -2.45
N TYR A 64 10.31 1.56 -3.40
CA TYR A 64 8.85 1.59 -3.24
C TYR A 64 8.25 0.20 -3.28
N GLY A 65 7.31 -0.06 -2.38
CA GLY A 65 6.43 -1.21 -2.44
C GLY A 65 5.28 -0.95 -3.40
N CYS A 66 5.00 -1.91 -4.29
CA CYS A 66 3.80 -1.92 -5.11
C CYS A 66 3.45 -3.36 -5.47
N VAL A 67 2.19 -3.73 -5.36
CA VAL A 67 1.74 -5.12 -5.55
C VAL A 67 1.24 -5.36 -6.97
N ASN A 68 0.37 -4.50 -7.49
CA ASN A 68 -0.31 -4.75 -8.75
C ASN A 68 0.67 -4.77 -9.93
N GLN A 69 1.32 -3.70 -10.22
CA GLN A 69 2.31 -3.51 -11.30
C GLN A 69 1.80 -3.90 -12.71
N ALA A 70 0.47 -3.99 -12.90
CA ALA A 70 -0.14 -4.39 -14.16
C ALA A 70 -0.66 -3.21 -14.99
N GLY A 71 -0.85 -2.05 -14.38
CA GLY A 71 -1.40 -0.85 -14.98
C GLY A 71 -0.40 0.31 -15.08
N GLU A 72 -0.79 1.45 -14.59
CA GLU A 72 0.02 2.69 -14.55
C GLU A 72 1.23 2.59 -13.62
N ASP A 73 1.21 1.60 -12.74
CA ASP A 73 2.25 1.18 -11.82
C ASP A 73 3.26 0.18 -12.43
N ASN A 74 3.17 -0.08 -13.73
CA ASN A 74 4.06 -1.03 -14.41
C ASN A 74 5.50 -0.49 -14.57
N ARG A 75 6.39 -1.34 -15.02
CA ARG A 75 7.81 -1.14 -15.29
C ARG A 75 8.66 -0.89 -14.04
N ASN A 76 8.47 0.13 -13.30
CA ASN A 76 9.16 0.47 -12.05
C ASN A 76 8.55 1.76 -11.50
N VAL A 77 7.48 1.65 -10.75
CA VAL A 77 6.75 2.82 -10.25
C VAL A 77 7.59 3.67 -9.28
N ALA A 78 8.56 3.07 -8.57
CA ALA A 78 9.51 3.84 -7.75
C ALA A 78 10.30 4.82 -8.61
N ARG A 79 10.84 4.35 -9.73
CA ARG A 79 11.59 5.20 -10.67
C ARG A 79 10.69 6.24 -11.34
N MET A 80 9.48 5.85 -11.74
CA MET A 80 8.51 6.79 -12.33
C MET A 80 8.13 7.89 -11.35
N GLY A 81 7.77 7.51 -10.12
CA GLY A 81 7.42 8.47 -9.05
C GLY A 81 8.58 9.40 -8.69
N SER A 82 9.82 8.90 -8.65
CA SER A 82 10.99 9.74 -8.35
C SER A 82 11.25 10.80 -9.41
N LEU A 83 11.14 10.45 -10.68
CA LEU A 83 11.29 11.40 -11.79
C LEU A 83 10.15 12.42 -11.84
N LEU A 84 8.91 11.98 -11.65
CA LEU A 84 7.74 12.86 -11.60
C LEU A 84 7.75 13.80 -10.39
N ALA A 85 8.36 13.38 -9.27
CA ALA A 85 8.56 14.22 -8.10
C ALA A 85 9.67 15.26 -8.26
N GLY A 86 10.48 15.18 -9.32
CA GLY A 86 11.56 16.12 -9.61
C GLY A 86 12.92 15.74 -9.02
N LEU A 87 13.12 14.49 -8.58
CA LEU A 87 14.47 14.01 -8.26
C LEU A 87 15.34 13.96 -9.52
N PRO A 88 16.67 14.16 -9.39
CA PRO A 88 17.59 14.02 -10.50
C PRO A 88 17.50 12.67 -11.21
N ASP A 89 17.78 12.65 -12.49
CA ASP A 89 17.76 11.43 -13.30
C ASP A 89 18.93 10.46 -12.96
N THR A 90 19.87 10.91 -12.15
CA THR A 90 20.94 10.08 -11.58
C THR A 90 20.47 9.22 -10.41
N VAL A 91 19.37 9.58 -9.72
CA VAL A 91 18.84 8.83 -8.58
C VAL A 91 18.09 7.59 -9.08
N PRO A 92 18.53 6.39 -8.77
CA PRO A 92 17.87 5.17 -9.20
C PRO A 92 16.55 4.94 -8.43
N GLY A 93 15.85 3.86 -8.78
CA GLY A 93 14.67 3.44 -8.05
C GLY A 93 14.40 1.97 -8.26
N VAL A 94 13.85 1.30 -7.26
CA VAL A 94 13.45 -0.10 -7.32
C VAL A 94 12.06 -0.31 -6.73
N THR A 95 11.25 -1.10 -7.43
CA THR A 95 9.94 -1.51 -6.94
C THR A 95 10.01 -2.92 -6.37
N VAL A 96 9.57 -3.09 -5.13
CA VAL A 96 9.56 -4.36 -4.41
C VAL A 96 8.14 -4.84 -4.16
N ASN A 97 7.95 -6.16 -4.19
CA ASN A 97 6.67 -6.77 -3.91
C ASN A 97 6.80 -7.87 -2.84
N ARG A 98 6.18 -7.63 -1.71
CA ARG A 98 5.95 -8.58 -0.60
C ARG A 98 4.49 -8.51 -0.17
N LEU A 99 3.57 -8.38 -1.14
CA LEU A 99 2.14 -8.16 -0.92
C LEU A 99 1.91 -7.01 0.09
N CYS A 100 0.99 -7.14 1.03
CA CYS A 100 0.66 -6.09 2.01
C CYS A 100 1.86 -5.61 2.85
N GLY A 101 2.96 -6.36 2.91
CA GLY A 101 4.21 -5.99 3.59
C GLY A 101 5.23 -5.25 2.72
N SER A 102 4.88 -4.86 1.48
CA SER A 102 5.84 -4.25 0.53
C SER A 102 6.43 -2.94 1.01
N GLY A 103 5.61 -2.05 1.56
CA GLY A 103 6.09 -0.77 2.12
C GLY A 103 7.02 -0.98 3.33
N MET A 104 6.66 -1.88 4.25
CA MET A 104 7.52 -2.25 5.37
C MET A 104 8.84 -2.87 4.89
N HIS A 105 8.79 -3.71 3.84
CA HIS A 105 9.98 -4.29 3.22
C HIS A 105 10.89 -3.21 2.62
N ALA A 106 10.32 -2.20 1.96
CA ALA A 106 11.07 -1.07 1.42
C ALA A 106 11.85 -0.33 2.53
N VAL A 107 11.18 0.00 3.64
CA VAL A 107 11.83 0.65 4.81
C VAL A 107 12.90 -0.26 5.42
N GLY A 108 12.63 -1.55 5.57
CA GLY A 108 13.60 -2.51 6.10
C GLY A 108 14.83 -2.65 5.22
N SER A 109 14.66 -2.69 3.89
CA SER A 109 15.77 -2.75 2.92
C SER A 109 16.61 -1.48 2.95
N ALA A 110 16.00 -0.30 2.98
CA ALA A 110 16.70 0.97 3.12
C ALA A 110 17.54 1.00 4.41
N ALA A 111 16.96 0.62 5.54
CA ALA A 111 17.68 0.56 6.81
C ALA A 111 18.85 -0.45 6.78
N GLN A 112 18.70 -1.58 6.07
CA GLN A 112 19.78 -2.54 5.90
C GLN A 112 20.93 -1.97 5.07
N SER A 113 20.64 -1.33 3.93
CA SER A 113 21.68 -0.70 3.09
C SER A 113 22.47 0.36 3.83
N ILE A 114 21.82 1.21 4.64
CA ILE A 114 22.52 2.18 5.50
C ILE A 114 23.38 1.45 6.54
N ARG A 115 22.88 0.44 7.21
CA ARG A 115 23.59 -0.27 8.27
C ARG A 115 24.79 -1.08 7.76
N THR A 116 24.77 -1.49 6.50
CA THR A 116 25.90 -2.17 5.85
C THR A 116 26.90 -1.21 5.19
N GLY A 117 26.58 0.09 5.15
CA GLY A 117 27.43 1.11 4.53
C GLY A 117 27.36 1.12 3.00
N GLU A 118 26.32 0.52 2.42
CA GLU A 118 26.08 0.53 0.96
C GLU A 118 25.37 1.82 0.52
N ALA A 119 24.72 2.53 1.44
CA ALA A 119 24.02 3.78 1.18
C ALA A 119 24.05 4.69 2.41
N GLU A 120 23.86 6.00 2.19
CA GLU A 120 23.80 7.01 3.26
C GLU A 120 22.42 7.67 3.34
N LEU A 121 21.74 7.87 2.22
CA LEU A 121 20.43 8.51 2.12
C LEU A 121 19.51 7.77 1.16
N LEU A 122 18.38 7.28 1.64
CA LEU A 122 17.39 6.60 0.83
C LEU A 122 15.97 7.14 1.07
N VAL A 123 15.14 7.00 0.05
CA VAL A 123 13.69 7.18 0.17
C VAL A 123 13.04 5.79 0.16
N ALA A 124 12.18 5.52 1.13
CA ALA A 124 11.44 4.26 1.20
C ALA A 124 9.94 4.52 1.39
N GLY A 125 9.10 3.85 0.63
CA GLY A 125 7.66 4.04 0.70
C GLY A 125 6.90 3.01 -0.12
N GLY A 126 5.86 3.47 -0.79
CA GLY A 126 5.07 2.63 -1.70
C GLY A 126 3.86 3.35 -2.23
N VAL A 127 3.16 2.71 -3.13
CA VAL A 127 1.91 3.16 -3.73
C VAL A 127 1.05 1.97 -4.11
N GLU A 128 -0.26 2.11 -3.92
CA GLU A 128 -1.25 1.18 -4.47
C GLU A 128 -2.51 1.94 -4.85
N ASN A 129 -2.95 1.85 -6.09
CA ASN A 129 -4.24 2.40 -6.50
C ASN A 129 -5.11 1.25 -7.03
N MET A 130 -5.93 0.70 -6.15
CA MET A 130 -6.75 -0.47 -6.46
C MET A 130 -7.94 -0.11 -7.35
N SER A 131 -8.42 1.15 -7.31
CA SER A 131 -9.48 1.64 -8.19
C SER A 131 -9.07 1.69 -9.67
N ARG A 132 -7.77 1.86 -9.94
CA ARG A 132 -7.22 1.95 -11.30
C ARG A 132 -6.55 0.68 -11.78
N SER A 133 -6.65 -0.39 -11.01
CA SER A 133 -6.14 -1.70 -11.39
C SER A 133 -6.81 -2.18 -12.69
N PRO A 134 -6.04 -2.53 -13.74
CA PRO A 134 -6.59 -2.83 -15.04
C PRO A 134 -7.20 -4.23 -15.10
N PHE A 135 -8.04 -4.44 -16.10
CA PHE A 135 -8.34 -5.78 -16.59
C PHE A 135 -7.16 -6.33 -17.38
N VAL A 136 -6.88 -7.62 -17.23
CA VAL A 136 -5.83 -8.31 -17.98
C VAL A 136 -6.40 -9.54 -18.70
N LEU A 137 -5.83 -9.81 -19.87
CA LEU A 137 -6.22 -10.90 -20.74
C LEU A 137 -4.98 -11.77 -21.02
N PRO A 138 -5.02 -13.10 -20.79
CA PRO A 138 -3.95 -13.97 -21.20
C PRO A 138 -3.88 -14.07 -22.72
N LYS A 139 -2.71 -14.40 -23.25
CA LYS A 139 -2.61 -14.80 -24.65
C LYS A 139 -3.28 -16.16 -24.85
N ALA A 140 -3.85 -16.34 -26.02
CA ALA A 140 -4.42 -17.62 -26.39
C ALA A 140 -3.34 -18.70 -26.50
N ASP A 141 -3.61 -19.90 -25.98
CA ASP A 141 -2.69 -21.04 -26.05
C ASP A 141 -2.60 -21.63 -27.45
N ASN A 142 -3.63 -21.44 -28.26
CA ASN A 142 -3.73 -21.99 -29.62
C ASN A 142 -4.11 -20.91 -30.63
N ALA A 143 -3.66 -21.08 -31.87
CA ALA A 143 -4.09 -20.24 -32.98
C ALA A 143 -5.62 -20.35 -33.17
N PHE A 144 -6.25 -19.23 -33.51
CA PHE A 144 -7.70 -19.16 -33.75
C PHE A 144 -8.56 -19.54 -32.55
N SER A 145 -8.04 -19.41 -31.32
CA SER A 145 -8.82 -19.65 -30.10
C SER A 145 -10.10 -18.81 -30.12
N ARG A 146 -11.20 -19.42 -29.71
CA ARG A 146 -12.52 -18.78 -29.54
C ARG A 146 -12.81 -18.43 -28.09
N ASN A 147 -11.89 -18.75 -27.19
CA ASN A 147 -12.01 -18.48 -25.75
C ASN A 147 -11.15 -17.27 -25.41
N ALA A 148 -11.74 -16.33 -24.64
CA ALA A 148 -11.06 -15.22 -24.02
C ALA A 148 -11.53 -15.14 -22.57
N GLU A 149 -10.59 -15.06 -21.65
CA GLU A 149 -10.86 -14.86 -20.22
C GLU A 149 -10.25 -13.53 -19.80
N ILE A 150 -11.04 -12.69 -19.13
CA ILE A 150 -10.61 -11.38 -18.65
C ILE A 150 -10.59 -11.42 -17.13
N TYR A 151 -9.48 -11.01 -16.53
CA TYR A 151 -9.31 -10.94 -15.09
C TYR A 151 -9.28 -9.49 -14.63
N ASP A 152 -10.03 -9.19 -13.57
CA ASP A 152 -9.87 -7.96 -12.79
C ASP A 152 -8.64 -8.11 -11.89
N THR A 153 -7.74 -7.15 -11.93
CA THR A 153 -6.51 -7.19 -11.11
C THR A 153 -6.62 -6.39 -9.82
N THR A 154 -7.80 -5.86 -9.50
CA THR A 154 -8.06 -5.08 -8.29
C THR A 154 -7.70 -5.86 -7.02
N ILE A 155 -8.20 -7.10 -6.92
CA ILE A 155 -7.99 -7.96 -5.76
C ILE A 155 -8.08 -9.44 -6.18
N GLY A 156 -7.45 -10.30 -5.41
CA GLY A 156 -7.53 -11.76 -5.60
C GLY A 156 -6.53 -12.30 -6.60
N TRP A 157 -6.78 -13.56 -6.94
CA TRP A 157 -5.88 -14.35 -7.78
C TRP A 157 -6.24 -14.21 -9.26
N ARG A 158 -5.23 -14.17 -10.11
CA ARG A 158 -5.32 -14.25 -11.56
C ARG A 158 -4.25 -15.19 -12.11
N PHE A 159 -4.48 -15.82 -13.26
CA PHE A 159 -3.53 -16.75 -13.87
C PHE A 159 -3.08 -17.85 -12.91
N ILE A 160 -4.04 -18.44 -12.18
CA ILE A 160 -3.74 -19.36 -11.08
C ILE A 160 -3.00 -20.59 -11.60
N ASN A 161 -1.82 -20.85 -11.05
CA ASN A 161 -1.10 -22.09 -11.28
C ASN A 161 -1.85 -23.25 -10.62
N PRO A 162 -2.28 -24.29 -11.38
CA PRO A 162 -3.05 -25.41 -10.83
C PRO A 162 -2.34 -26.16 -9.69
N LYS A 163 -1.01 -26.25 -9.75
CA LYS A 163 -0.20 -26.89 -8.71
C LYS A 163 -0.19 -26.07 -7.42
N MET A 164 -0.12 -24.73 -7.53
CA MET A 164 -0.24 -23.84 -6.36
C MET A 164 -1.60 -24.00 -5.70
N ARG A 165 -2.69 -23.99 -6.48
CA ARG A 165 -4.04 -24.22 -5.97
C ARG A 165 -4.16 -25.56 -5.24
N GLN A 166 -3.58 -26.61 -5.79
CA GLN A 166 -3.61 -27.95 -5.19
C GLN A 166 -2.83 -28.05 -3.88
N LEU A 167 -1.65 -27.40 -3.80
CA LEU A 167 -0.75 -27.54 -2.67
C LEU A 167 -1.06 -26.59 -1.52
N TYR A 168 -1.50 -25.37 -1.82
CA TYR A 168 -1.59 -24.30 -0.84
C TYR A 168 -2.95 -23.59 -0.82
N GLY A 169 -3.84 -23.89 -1.75
CA GLY A 169 -5.09 -23.15 -1.93
C GLY A 169 -4.87 -21.79 -2.60
N THR A 170 -5.98 -21.13 -2.90
CA THR A 170 -6.00 -19.78 -3.49
C THR A 170 -7.17 -18.98 -2.90
N ASP A 171 -7.38 -19.11 -1.61
CA ASP A 171 -8.45 -18.45 -0.88
C ASP A 171 -8.33 -16.92 -1.00
N SER A 172 -9.46 -16.25 -1.10
CA SER A 172 -9.50 -14.80 -0.98
C SER A 172 -9.11 -14.35 0.42
N MET A 173 -8.82 -13.06 0.61
CA MET A 173 -8.48 -12.53 1.93
C MET A 173 -9.63 -12.67 2.93
N GLY A 174 -10.89 -12.57 2.48
CA GLY A 174 -12.04 -12.80 3.33
C GLY A 174 -12.18 -14.26 3.77
N GLU A 175 -11.97 -15.22 2.86
CA GLU A 175 -11.92 -16.65 3.18
C GLU A 175 -10.75 -16.97 4.11
N THR A 176 -9.58 -16.36 3.87
CA THR A 176 -8.42 -16.48 4.79
C THR A 176 -8.75 -15.97 6.19
N ALA A 177 -9.48 -14.86 6.30
CA ALA A 177 -9.93 -14.34 7.59
C ALA A 177 -10.90 -15.30 8.30
N GLU A 178 -11.83 -15.93 7.57
CA GLU A 178 -12.69 -16.98 8.12
C GLU A 178 -11.87 -18.19 8.61
N ASN A 179 -10.88 -18.62 7.84
CA ASN A 179 -10.01 -19.73 8.24
C ASN A 179 -9.22 -19.41 9.53
N VAL A 180 -8.75 -18.17 9.67
CA VAL A 180 -8.06 -17.70 10.89
C VAL A 180 -9.04 -17.65 12.07
N ALA A 181 -10.25 -17.13 11.86
CA ALA A 181 -11.28 -17.07 12.89
C ALA A 181 -11.65 -18.46 13.41
N GLU A 182 -11.81 -19.42 12.51
CA GLU A 182 -12.10 -20.82 12.84
C GLU A 182 -10.92 -21.49 13.57
N ALA A 183 -9.70 -21.38 13.04
CA ALA A 183 -8.50 -22.00 13.61
C ALA A 183 -8.16 -21.49 15.01
N HIS A 184 -8.47 -20.24 15.31
CA HIS A 184 -8.16 -19.60 16.60
C HIS A 184 -9.39 -19.36 17.48
N ASN A 185 -10.56 -19.86 17.08
CA ASN A 185 -11.83 -19.69 17.81
C ASN A 185 -12.17 -18.20 18.11
N ILE A 186 -11.93 -17.31 17.12
CA ILE A 186 -12.25 -15.89 17.25
C ILE A 186 -13.73 -15.71 16.90
N ASN A 187 -14.53 -15.35 17.88
CA ASN A 187 -15.97 -15.17 17.69
C ASN A 187 -16.32 -13.86 16.98
N ARG A 188 -17.56 -13.73 16.53
CA ARG A 188 -18.07 -12.59 15.81
C ARG A 188 -18.06 -11.30 16.65
N GLU A 189 -18.40 -11.40 17.93
CA GLU A 189 -18.43 -10.27 18.84
C GLU A 189 -17.07 -9.64 19.05
N ASP A 190 -16.01 -10.46 19.14
CA ASP A 190 -14.63 -9.97 19.26
C ASP A 190 -14.16 -9.29 17.98
N GLN A 191 -14.52 -9.82 16.80
CA GLN A 191 -14.22 -9.21 15.51
C GLN A 191 -14.92 -7.85 15.37
N ASP A 192 -16.21 -7.76 15.69
CA ASP A 192 -16.98 -6.54 15.60
C ASP A 192 -16.49 -5.49 16.62
N ARG A 193 -16.15 -5.90 17.84
CA ARG A 193 -15.55 -5.01 18.85
C ARG A 193 -14.23 -4.43 18.37
N PHE A 194 -13.33 -5.25 17.84
CA PHE A 194 -12.05 -4.81 17.28
C PHE A 194 -12.26 -3.80 16.15
N ALA A 195 -13.18 -4.07 15.23
CA ALA A 195 -13.50 -3.18 14.13
C ALA A 195 -14.06 -1.84 14.61
N SER A 196 -15.02 -1.87 15.54
CA SER A 196 -15.61 -0.65 16.13
C SER A 196 -14.57 0.20 16.85
N GLU A 197 -13.70 -0.42 17.67
CA GLU A 197 -12.61 0.28 18.34
C GLU A 197 -11.59 0.87 17.36
N SER A 198 -11.27 0.16 16.27
CA SER A 198 -10.38 0.65 15.23
C SER A 198 -10.94 1.90 14.55
N GLN A 199 -12.23 1.89 14.20
CA GLN A 199 -12.92 3.06 13.63
C GLN A 199 -12.92 4.24 14.61
N ALA A 200 -13.26 4.01 15.86
CA ALA A 200 -13.30 5.05 16.89
C ALA A 200 -11.92 5.70 17.10
N LYS A 201 -10.85 4.90 17.17
CA LYS A 201 -9.46 5.39 17.29
C LYS A 201 -9.07 6.26 16.10
N THR A 202 -9.40 5.81 14.88
CA THR A 202 -9.07 6.55 13.66
C THR A 202 -9.83 7.87 13.58
N VAL A 203 -11.12 7.87 13.85
CA VAL A 203 -11.94 9.09 13.86
C VAL A 203 -11.42 10.09 14.91
N THR A 204 -11.10 9.61 16.11
CA THR A 204 -10.49 10.45 17.14
C THR A 204 -9.18 11.08 16.67
N ALA A 205 -8.30 10.30 16.00
CA ALA A 205 -7.04 10.81 15.48
C ALA A 205 -7.21 11.77 14.29
N GLN A 206 -8.28 11.62 13.51
CA GLN A 206 -8.65 12.60 12.49
C GLN A 206 -9.17 13.91 13.11
N ASP A 207 -10.03 13.82 14.11
CA ASP A 207 -10.73 14.99 14.69
C ASP A 207 -9.78 15.84 15.56
N ASN A 208 -8.81 15.22 16.22
CA ASN A 208 -7.80 15.95 17.02
C ASN A 208 -6.61 16.44 16.18
N GLY A 209 -6.60 16.22 14.84
CA GLY A 209 -5.57 16.72 13.94
C GLY A 209 -4.31 15.84 13.83
N ARG A 210 -4.18 14.75 14.61
CA ARG A 210 -2.98 13.91 14.61
C ARG A 210 -2.67 13.33 13.22
N LEU A 211 -3.69 12.88 12.46
CA LEU A 211 -3.47 12.35 11.12
C LEU A 211 -3.17 13.45 10.10
N ALA A 212 -3.63 14.67 10.31
CA ALA A 212 -3.34 15.78 9.40
C ALA A 212 -1.84 16.17 9.37
N GLU A 213 -1.09 15.87 10.43
CA GLU A 213 0.35 16.14 10.52
C GLU A 213 1.18 15.31 9.53
N GLU A 214 0.68 14.14 9.15
CA GLU A 214 1.38 13.19 8.28
C GLU A 214 0.84 13.17 6.83
N ILE A 215 -0.22 13.95 6.53
CA ILE A 215 -0.92 13.89 5.26
C ILE A 215 -0.46 15.01 4.32
N ALA A 216 0.06 14.63 3.15
CA ALA A 216 0.23 15.50 2.00
C ALA A 216 -1.11 15.66 1.26
N THR A 217 -1.50 16.89 0.98
CA THR A 217 -2.72 17.16 0.19
C THR A 217 -2.55 16.68 -1.24
N VAL A 218 -3.54 15.95 -1.75
CA VAL A 218 -3.59 15.52 -3.16
C VAL A 218 -4.51 16.46 -3.95
N PRO A 219 -3.99 17.24 -4.91
CA PRO A 219 -4.83 17.99 -5.81
C PRO A 219 -5.47 17.04 -6.82
N ILE A 220 -6.80 17.09 -6.95
CA ILE A 220 -7.56 16.29 -7.90
C ILE A 220 -8.07 17.21 -9.00
N PRO A 221 -7.48 17.14 -10.21
CA PRO A 221 -7.87 18.01 -11.32
C PRO A 221 -9.35 17.88 -11.65
N GLN A 222 -9.99 19.02 -11.85
CA GLN A 222 -11.38 19.09 -12.26
C GLN A 222 -11.48 19.45 -13.74
N ARG A 223 -12.49 18.90 -14.42
CA ARG A 223 -12.74 19.24 -15.84
C ARG A 223 -13.03 20.73 -16.04
N LYS A 224 -13.60 21.39 -15.04
CA LYS A 224 -13.87 22.83 -14.99
C LYS A 224 -13.73 23.31 -13.56
N GLY A 225 -13.12 24.48 -13.37
CA GLY A 225 -12.91 25.09 -12.06
C GLY A 225 -11.56 24.76 -11.44
N GLU A 226 -11.44 24.97 -10.15
CA GLU A 226 -10.25 24.70 -9.37
C GLU A 226 -10.16 23.22 -8.99
N ASP A 227 -8.95 22.73 -8.70
CA ASP A 227 -8.71 21.37 -8.21
C ASP A 227 -9.39 21.15 -6.86
N ILE A 228 -9.92 19.95 -6.66
CA ILE A 228 -10.37 19.52 -5.34
C ILE A 228 -9.16 19.11 -4.53
N LEU A 229 -8.97 19.74 -3.37
CA LEU A 229 -7.88 19.40 -2.46
C LEU A 229 -8.31 18.27 -1.53
N PHE A 230 -7.88 17.05 -1.83
CA PHE A 230 -8.12 15.87 -1.01
C PHE A 230 -7.07 15.77 0.09
N LYS A 231 -7.49 15.84 1.35
CA LYS A 231 -6.60 15.99 2.53
C LYS A 231 -7.05 15.24 3.78
N LYS A 232 -8.03 14.34 3.66
CA LYS A 232 -8.54 13.56 4.78
C LYS A 232 -8.80 12.13 4.32
N ASP A 233 -8.42 11.14 5.15
CA ASP A 233 -8.72 9.74 4.89
C ASP A 233 -10.23 9.52 4.73
N GLU A 234 -10.62 8.85 3.67
CA GLU A 234 -12.02 8.74 3.23
C GLU A 234 -12.69 7.46 3.72
N HIS A 235 -11.90 6.44 4.04
CA HIS A 235 -12.40 5.13 4.43
C HIS A 235 -13.02 5.08 5.84
N PRO A 236 -12.50 5.79 6.87
CA PRO A 236 -13.03 5.72 8.22
C PRO A 236 -14.50 6.16 8.32
N ARG A 237 -15.27 5.46 9.16
CA ARG A 237 -16.70 5.70 9.38
C ARG A 237 -16.98 5.97 10.84
N ALA A 238 -17.29 7.21 11.17
CA ALA A 238 -17.60 7.65 12.52
C ALA A 238 -18.84 6.98 13.13
N ASP A 239 -19.74 6.50 12.28
CA ASP A 239 -21.03 5.89 12.67
C ASP A 239 -20.97 4.35 12.82
N THR A 240 -19.77 3.77 12.83
CA THR A 240 -19.58 2.33 13.04
C THR A 240 -19.75 2.00 14.52
N THR A 241 -20.87 1.34 14.86
CA THR A 241 -21.17 0.85 16.20
C THR A 241 -21.30 -0.65 16.24
N ILE A 242 -21.16 -1.26 17.40
CA ILE A 242 -21.30 -2.72 17.58
C ILE A 242 -22.69 -3.19 17.12
N GLU A 243 -23.74 -2.43 17.42
CA GLU A 243 -25.12 -2.74 17.04
C GLU A 243 -25.29 -2.76 15.52
N LYS A 244 -24.68 -1.79 14.81
CA LYS A 244 -24.68 -1.77 13.34
C LYS A 244 -23.90 -2.93 12.76
N LEU A 245 -22.71 -3.22 13.29
CA LEU A 245 -21.88 -4.33 12.83
C LEU A 245 -22.61 -5.67 13.01
N ALA A 246 -23.27 -5.89 14.14
CA ALA A 246 -24.00 -7.11 14.43
C ALA A 246 -25.12 -7.42 13.41
N THR A 247 -25.66 -6.40 12.72
CA THR A 247 -26.68 -6.59 11.67
C THR A 247 -26.14 -7.05 10.33
N LEU A 248 -24.82 -6.96 10.12
CA LEU A 248 -24.19 -7.31 8.86
C LEU A 248 -24.11 -8.83 8.68
N ARG A 249 -24.37 -9.28 7.46
CA ARG A 249 -24.24 -10.70 7.10
C ARG A 249 -22.79 -11.04 6.79
N ALA A 250 -22.41 -12.30 7.04
CA ALA A 250 -21.15 -12.87 6.56
C ALA A 250 -21.05 -12.67 5.03
N ALA A 251 -19.88 -12.22 4.56
CA ALA A 251 -19.69 -11.81 3.18
C ALA A 251 -18.89 -12.83 2.35
N PHE A 252 -18.14 -13.72 3.00
CA PHE A 252 -17.13 -14.56 2.34
C PHE A 252 -17.39 -16.07 2.49
N LYS A 253 -18.13 -16.49 3.52
CA LYS A 253 -18.46 -17.89 3.79
C LYS A 253 -19.88 -17.99 4.31
N GLU A 254 -20.65 -18.96 3.83
CA GLU A 254 -21.97 -19.25 4.38
C GLU A 254 -21.83 -19.69 5.85
N GLY A 255 -22.58 -19.06 6.75
CA GLY A 255 -22.46 -19.29 8.18
C GLY A 255 -21.17 -18.73 8.82
N GLY A 256 -20.40 -17.95 8.07
CA GLY A 256 -19.18 -17.31 8.54
C GLY A 256 -19.40 -16.11 9.48
N THR A 257 -18.31 -15.49 9.86
CA THR A 257 -18.27 -14.38 10.84
C THR A 257 -17.70 -13.08 10.30
N VAL A 258 -16.96 -13.16 9.17
CA VAL A 258 -16.34 -12.01 8.53
C VAL A 258 -17.33 -11.26 7.65
N THR A 259 -17.47 -9.97 7.88
CA THR A 259 -18.45 -9.10 7.22
C THR A 259 -17.76 -7.93 6.52
N ALA A 260 -18.49 -7.18 5.72
CA ALA A 260 -17.99 -5.92 5.14
C ALA A 260 -17.63 -4.84 6.21
N GLY A 261 -18.11 -4.98 7.44
CA GLY A 261 -17.86 -4.02 8.51
C GLY A 261 -16.68 -4.37 9.41
N ASN A 262 -16.29 -5.64 9.48
CA ASN A 262 -15.15 -6.12 10.27
C ASN A 262 -13.98 -6.66 9.44
N SER A 263 -13.99 -6.39 8.14
CA SER A 263 -12.89 -6.66 7.20
C SER A 263 -12.26 -5.37 6.67
N SER A 264 -11.03 -5.48 6.16
CA SER A 264 -10.34 -4.36 5.52
C SER A 264 -11.04 -3.93 4.23
N GLY A 265 -11.03 -2.64 3.93
CA GLY A 265 -11.48 -2.13 2.65
C GLY A 265 -10.47 -2.29 1.52
N VAL A 266 -10.94 -2.10 0.30
CA VAL A 266 -10.12 -1.89 -0.89
C VAL A 266 -9.88 -0.39 -1.00
N ASN A 267 -8.63 0.04 -1.09
CA ASN A 267 -8.25 1.45 -0.93
C ASN A 267 -7.21 1.88 -1.97
N ASP A 268 -7.04 3.21 -2.06
CA ASP A 268 -6.08 3.90 -2.92
C ASP A 268 -5.17 4.78 -2.04
N GLY A 269 -3.84 4.79 -2.31
CA GLY A 269 -2.91 5.62 -1.55
C GLY A 269 -1.44 5.36 -1.81
#